data_fddc42eab36594885055c8516ca630d2
#
_entry.id   fddc42eab36594885055c8516ca630d2
#
_cell.length_a   1.000
_cell.length_b   1.000
_cell.length_c   1.000
_cell.angle_alpha   90.00
_cell.angle_beta   90.00
_cell.angle_gamma   90.00
#
_symmetry.space_group_name_H-M   'P 1'
#
loop_
_entity.id
_entity.type
_entity.pdbx_description
1 polymer ?
#
loop_
_entity_poly.entity_id
_entity_poly.type
_entity_poly.pdbx_seq_one_letter_code
_entity_poly.pdbx_strand_id
1 'polypeptide(L)'
;MGFINIDQVDINTPDVFAYCREIQNYTTNKIFFIALSNDEKKAYQALKNKFYDYLIKPLRELDIRKTAMQFLKDQNVLPPQTLCLKSYKDYTLLKLNDILFLEADNNATDFILVNGKKVSAFKTLKTFEAVLPAIFIRIHHSYIVNTDHISKISFGKLKCSLNHNKIHLPFSRSYRHNLDYLENALEPVSY
;
A
#
# COMPACT_ATOMS: atom_id res chain seq x y z
N MET A 1 -7.59 -12.09 7.08
CA MET A 1 -7.56 -12.88 5.83
C MET A 1 -6.74 -14.14 6.08
N GLY A 2 -7.25 -15.32 5.70
CA GLY A 2 -6.58 -16.61 5.89
C GLY A 2 -6.59 -17.43 4.59
N PHE A 3 -5.46 -18.05 4.25
CA PHE A 3 -5.33 -18.96 3.11
C PHE A 3 -5.49 -20.39 3.60
N ILE A 4 -6.38 -21.15 2.98
CA ILE A 4 -6.72 -22.52 3.38
C ILE A 4 -6.51 -23.45 2.20
N ASN A 5 -5.65 -24.47 2.37
CA ASN A 5 -5.52 -25.54 1.42
C ASN A 5 -6.70 -26.52 1.57
N ILE A 6 -7.51 -26.68 0.55
CA ILE A 6 -8.70 -27.53 0.55
C ILE A 6 -8.49 -28.87 -0.19
N ASP A 7 -7.27 -29.18 -0.63
CA ASP A 7 -6.97 -30.44 -1.34
C ASP A 7 -6.79 -31.62 -0.41
N GLN A 8 -6.28 -31.38 0.81
CA GLN A 8 -6.04 -32.43 1.80
C GLN A 8 -7.35 -32.76 2.53
N VAL A 9 -8.02 -33.79 2.09
CA VAL A 9 -9.10 -34.46 2.83
C VAL A 9 -8.62 -35.88 3.09
N ASP A 10 -7.88 -36.07 4.17
CA ASP A 10 -7.69 -37.39 4.74
C ASP A 10 -9.03 -37.84 5.34
N ILE A 11 -9.31 -39.15 5.24
CA ILE A 11 -10.57 -39.79 5.69
C ILE A 11 -10.89 -39.50 7.18
N ASN A 12 -9.88 -39.03 7.95
CA ASN A 12 -9.97 -38.71 9.37
C ASN A 12 -9.93 -37.19 9.67
N THR A 13 -9.86 -36.32 8.66
CA THR A 13 -9.90 -34.86 8.89
C THR A 13 -11.32 -34.34 8.78
N PRO A 14 -11.77 -33.51 9.72
CA PRO A 14 -13.08 -32.86 9.61
C PRO A 14 -13.16 -32.05 8.32
N ASP A 15 -14.35 -31.99 7.73
CA ASP A 15 -14.64 -31.17 6.55
C ASP A 15 -14.04 -29.76 6.76
N VAL A 16 -13.05 -29.41 5.94
CA VAL A 16 -12.33 -28.11 6.03
C VAL A 16 -13.31 -26.94 6.00
N PHE A 17 -14.41 -27.06 5.28
CA PHE A 17 -15.43 -26.02 5.22
C PHE A 17 -16.23 -25.95 6.53
N ALA A 18 -16.50 -27.08 7.18
CA ALA A 18 -17.12 -27.10 8.50
C ALA A 18 -16.22 -26.46 9.55
N TYR A 19 -14.92 -26.78 9.52
CA TYR A 19 -13.92 -26.19 10.40
C TYR A 19 -13.80 -24.68 10.23
N CYS A 20 -13.78 -24.17 9.00
CA CYS A 20 -13.77 -22.74 8.73
C CYS A 20 -15.04 -22.03 9.26
N ARG A 21 -16.20 -22.68 9.13
CA ARG A 21 -17.45 -22.14 9.72
C ARG A 21 -17.39 -22.09 11.24
N GLU A 22 -16.84 -23.11 11.86
CA GLU A 22 -16.68 -23.19 13.31
C GLU A 22 -15.77 -22.08 13.81
N ILE A 23 -14.58 -21.89 13.23
CA ILE A 23 -13.67 -20.79 13.56
C ILE A 23 -14.38 -19.43 13.46
N GLN A 24 -15.21 -19.25 12.43
CA GLN A 24 -15.94 -18.00 12.23
C GLN A 24 -16.94 -17.71 13.36
N ASN A 25 -17.52 -18.74 13.95
CA ASN A 25 -18.47 -18.63 15.07
C ASN A 25 -17.80 -18.28 16.40
N TYR A 26 -16.52 -18.64 16.57
CA TYR A 26 -15.74 -18.31 17.77
C TYR A 26 -15.06 -16.95 17.73
N THR A 27 -15.06 -16.27 16.58
CA THR A 27 -14.39 -14.98 16.44
C THR A 27 -15.40 -13.84 16.31
N THR A 28 -15.18 -12.77 17.07
CA THR A 28 -15.99 -11.53 16.97
C THR A 28 -15.71 -10.80 15.65
N ASN A 29 -14.52 -10.97 15.08
CA ASN A 29 -14.13 -10.36 13.83
C ASN A 29 -14.38 -11.32 12.66
N LYS A 30 -14.95 -10.82 11.56
CA LYS A 30 -15.16 -11.59 10.34
C LYS A 30 -13.83 -12.01 9.73
N ILE A 31 -13.59 -13.32 9.64
CA ILE A 31 -12.42 -13.88 8.96
C ILE A 31 -12.81 -14.15 7.50
N PHE A 32 -11.97 -13.71 6.57
CA PHE A 32 -12.13 -13.97 5.15
C PHE A 32 -11.16 -15.08 4.74
N PHE A 33 -11.70 -16.20 4.29
CA PHE A 33 -10.94 -17.36 3.86
C PHE A 33 -10.76 -17.34 2.34
N ILE A 34 -9.55 -17.67 1.88
CA ILE A 34 -9.20 -17.86 0.48
C ILE A 34 -8.84 -19.33 0.31
N ALA A 35 -9.52 -20.00 -0.59
CA ALA A 35 -9.26 -21.41 -0.85
C ALA A 35 -8.07 -21.59 -1.80
N LEU A 36 -7.21 -22.54 -1.51
CA LEU A 36 -6.10 -22.96 -2.36
C LEU A 36 -6.35 -24.42 -2.80
N SER A 37 -6.32 -24.71 -4.10
CA SER A 37 -6.55 -26.07 -4.61
C SER A 37 -5.83 -26.33 -5.93
N ASN A 38 -5.59 -27.59 -6.22
CA ASN A 38 -5.16 -28.08 -7.53
C ASN A 38 -6.33 -28.35 -8.49
N ASP A 39 -7.58 -28.39 -7.98
CA ASP A 39 -8.76 -28.81 -8.75
C ASP A 39 -9.79 -27.67 -8.88
N GLU A 40 -10.03 -27.21 -10.10
CA GLU A 40 -11.03 -26.17 -10.41
C GLU A 40 -12.46 -26.54 -9.97
N LYS A 41 -12.79 -27.83 -9.93
CA LYS A 41 -14.14 -28.31 -9.62
C LYS A 41 -14.57 -28.01 -8.19
N LYS A 42 -13.61 -27.81 -7.29
CA LYS A 42 -13.87 -27.44 -5.89
C LYS A 42 -14.24 -25.97 -5.70
N ALA A 43 -14.08 -25.13 -6.73
CA ALA A 43 -14.38 -23.69 -6.67
C ALA A 43 -15.84 -23.42 -6.28
N TYR A 44 -16.78 -24.18 -6.83
CA TYR A 44 -18.20 -24.06 -6.50
C TYR A 44 -18.47 -24.32 -5.01
N GLN A 45 -17.81 -25.33 -4.42
CA GLN A 45 -17.95 -25.63 -3.00
C GLN A 45 -17.38 -24.51 -2.13
N ALA A 46 -16.24 -23.93 -2.51
CA ALA A 46 -15.64 -22.81 -1.81
C ALA A 46 -16.58 -21.58 -1.82
N LEU A 47 -17.14 -21.23 -2.97
CA LEU A 47 -18.11 -20.13 -3.10
C LEU A 47 -19.37 -20.37 -2.24
N LYS A 48 -19.93 -21.58 -2.28
CA LYS A 48 -21.11 -21.97 -1.49
C LYS A 48 -20.83 -21.87 0.03
N ASN A 49 -19.59 -22.11 0.46
CA ASN A 49 -19.14 -21.97 1.84
C ASN A 49 -18.63 -20.56 2.18
N LYS A 50 -18.92 -19.56 1.33
CA LYS A 50 -18.60 -18.13 1.55
C LYS A 50 -17.12 -17.84 1.69
N PHE A 51 -16.27 -18.62 1.05
CA PHE A 51 -14.88 -18.22 0.87
C PHE A 51 -14.83 -16.96 0.03
N TYR A 52 -13.89 -16.10 0.35
CA TYR A 52 -13.74 -14.81 -0.30
C TYR A 52 -13.23 -14.93 -1.73
N ASP A 53 -12.27 -15.85 -1.94
CA ASP A 53 -11.65 -16.09 -3.24
C ASP A 53 -11.14 -17.52 -3.34
N TYR A 54 -10.79 -17.94 -4.57
CA TYR A 54 -10.31 -19.26 -4.90
C TYR A 54 -9.09 -19.19 -5.81
N LEU A 55 -7.96 -19.71 -5.36
CA LEU A 55 -6.71 -19.69 -6.11
C LEU A 55 -6.29 -21.11 -6.50
N ILE A 56 -5.97 -21.29 -7.77
CA ILE A 56 -5.49 -22.56 -8.33
C ILE A 56 -3.98 -22.63 -8.23
N LYS A 57 -3.46 -23.76 -7.78
CA LYS A 57 -2.03 -24.03 -7.76
C LYS A 57 -1.53 -24.44 -9.17
N PRO A 58 -0.29 -24.08 -9.57
CA PRO A 58 0.73 -23.37 -8.79
C PRO A 58 0.39 -21.89 -8.61
N LEU A 59 0.58 -21.37 -7.39
CA LEU A 59 0.28 -19.98 -7.05
C LEU A 59 1.29 -19.04 -7.71
N ARG A 60 0.79 -18.10 -8.50
CA ARG A 60 1.62 -17.01 -9.04
C ARG A 60 1.53 -15.79 -8.13
N GLU A 61 2.62 -15.09 -7.98
CA GLU A 61 2.67 -13.86 -7.18
C GLU A 61 1.60 -12.84 -7.60
N LEU A 62 1.34 -12.73 -8.91
CA LEU A 62 0.32 -11.84 -9.45
C LEU A 62 -1.09 -12.17 -8.95
N ASP A 63 -1.44 -13.45 -8.83
CA ASP A 63 -2.77 -13.87 -8.39
C ASP A 63 -2.97 -13.55 -6.91
N ILE A 64 -1.95 -13.81 -6.09
CA ILE A 64 -1.96 -13.45 -4.66
C ILE A 64 -2.10 -11.92 -4.50
N ARG A 65 -1.33 -11.13 -5.26
CA ARG A 65 -1.42 -9.67 -5.22
C ARG A 65 -2.80 -9.16 -5.62
N LYS A 66 -3.38 -9.70 -6.69
CA LYS A 66 -4.74 -9.33 -7.15
C LYS A 66 -5.78 -9.57 -6.06
N THR A 67 -5.79 -10.78 -5.49
CA THR A 67 -6.72 -11.14 -4.41
C THR A 67 -6.53 -10.23 -3.19
N ALA A 68 -5.28 -9.96 -2.78
CA ALA A 68 -4.99 -9.08 -1.66
C ALA A 68 -5.47 -7.63 -1.92
N MET A 69 -5.20 -7.09 -3.10
CA MET A 69 -5.63 -5.74 -3.49
C MET A 69 -7.15 -5.62 -3.58
N GLN A 70 -7.82 -6.64 -4.13
CA GLN A 70 -9.28 -6.67 -4.17
C GLN A 70 -9.86 -6.73 -2.75
N PHE A 71 -9.30 -7.58 -1.89
CA PHE A 71 -9.70 -7.67 -0.49
C PHE A 71 -9.59 -6.31 0.23
N LEU A 72 -8.46 -5.60 0.06
CA LEU A 72 -8.27 -4.28 0.67
C LEU A 72 -9.30 -3.25 0.17
N LYS A 73 -9.64 -3.29 -1.12
CA LYS A 73 -10.70 -2.44 -1.70
C LYS A 73 -12.07 -2.76 -1.11
N ASP A 74 -12.42 -4.05 -1.03
CA ASP A 74 -13.75 -4.49 -0.57
C ASP A 74 -13.96 -4.22 0.93
N GLN A 75 -12.88 -4.22 1.71
CA GLN A 75 -12.94 -3.87 3.13
C GLN A 75 -12.96 -2.34 3.37
N ASN A 76 -12.94 -1.51 2.34
CA ASN A 76 -12.72 -0.07 2.47
C ASN A 76 -11.46 0.28 3.29
N VAL A 77 -10.51 -0.64 3.39
CA VAL A 77 -9.18 -0.42 3.98
C VAL A 77 -8.28 0.21 2.91
N LEU A 78 -8.82 1.18 2.19
CA LEU A 78 -7.94 2.11 1.47
C LEU A 78 -7.14 2.87 2.54
N PRO A 79 -5.83 3.02 2.35
CA PRO A 79 -5.06 3.89 3.24
C PRO A 79 -5.80 5.22 3.36
N PRO A 80 -5.82 5.84 4.54
CA PRO A 80 -6.57 7.06 4.75
C PRO A 80 -6.19 8.06 3.67
N GLN A 81 -7.18 8.50 2.90
CA GLN A 81 -6.95 9.50 1.83
C GLN A 81 -6.67 10.90 2.40
N THR A 82 -6.74 11.02 3.73
CA THR A 82 -6.60 12.28 4.44
C THR A 82 -5.66 12.12 5.62
N LEU A 83 -4.63 12.95 5.68
CA LEU A 83 -3.74 13.10 6.83
C LEU A 83 -4.32 14.15 7.77
N CYS A 84 -4.45 13.80 9.05
CA CYS A 84 -4.88 14.73 10.09
C CYS A 84 -3.67 15.22 10.87
N LEU A 85 -3.36 16.50 10.76
CA LEU A 85 -2.33 17.19 11.55
C LEU A 85 -2.99 17.86 12.75
N LYS A 86 -2.60 17.45 13.96
CA LYS A 86 -3.07 18.06 15.20
C LYS A 86 -2.08 19.14 15.65
N SER A 87 -2.54 20.36 15.77
CA SER A 87 -1.90 21.44 16.51
C SER A 87 -2.65 21.67 17.83
N TYR A 88 -2.14 22.46 18.74
CA TYR A 88 -2.60 22.62 20.13
C TYR A 88 -4.12 22.44 20.37
N LYS A 89 -4.98 23.15 19.64
CA LYS A 89 -6.46 23.03 19.68
C LYS A 89 -7.08 22.78 18.31
N ASP A 90 -6.28 22.78 17.24
CA ASP A 90 -6.77 22.73 15.87
C ASP A 90 -6.36 21.45 15.17
N TYR A 91 -7.20 21.02 14.24
CA TYR A 91 -6.94 19.91 13.35
C TYR A 91 -6.92 20.40 11.92
N THR A 92 -5.82 20.16 11.21
CA THR A 92 -5.71 20.44 9.78
C THR A 92 -5.80 19.12 9.02
N LEU A 93 -6.78 19.01 8.14
CA LEU A 93 -7.00 17.84 7.30
C LEU A 93 -6.38 18.09 5.92
N LEU A 94 -5.41 17.27 5.55
CA LEU A 94 -4.74 17.32 4.25
C LEU A 94 -5.12 16.08 3.44
N LYS A 95 -5.69 16.26 2.25
CA LYS A 95 -5.86 15.16 1.30
C LYS A 95 -4.50 14.72 0.81
N LEU A 96 -4.22 13.41 0.87
CA LEU A 96 -2.91 12.87 0.48
C LEU A 96 -2.58 13.18 -0.98
N ASN A 97 -3.57 13.14 -1.86
CA ASN A 97 -3.40 13.47 -3.29
C ASN A 97 -3.04 14.95 -3.54
N ASP A 98 -3.33 15.84 -2.58
CA ASP A 98 -2.99 17.26 -2.70
C ASP A 98 -1.55 17.55 -2.23
N ILE A 99 -0.87 16.58 -1.61
CA ILE A 99 0.49 16.74 -1.10
C ILE A 99 1.49 16.34 -2.19
N LEU A 100 2.34 17.28 -2.60
CA LEU A 100 3.42 17.04 -3.56
C LEU A 100 4.63 16.38 -2.89
N PHE A 101 5.08 16.97 -1.80
CA PHE A 101 6.23 16.48 -1.04
C PHE A 101 6.24 17.07 0.36
N LEU A 102 7.06 16.48 1.21
CA LEU A 102 7.38 16.97 2.55
C LEU A 102 8.85 17.39 2.58
N GLU A 103 9.11 18.50 3.26
CA GLU A 103 10.45 19.06 3.46
C GLU A 103 10.74 19.18 4.95
N ALA A 104 11.97 18.81 5.35
CA ALA A 104 12.44 19.05 6.72
C ALA A 104 12.77 20.52 6.91
N ASP A 105 12.23 21.13 7.96
CA ASP A 105 12.59 22.47 8.42
C ASP A 105 12.89 22.44 9.92
N ASN A 106 14.17 22.33 10.26
CA ASN A 106 14.64 22.18 11.64
C ASN A 106 13.89 21.06 12.40
N ASN A 107 13.07 21.40 13.39
CA ASN A 107 12.27 20.48 14.20
C ASN A 107 10.84 20.29 13.67
N ALA A 108 10.56 20.82 12.49
CA ALA A 108 9.25 20.74 11.83
C ALA A 108 9.36 20.03 10.48
N THR A 109 8.21 19.69 9.93
CA THR A 109 8.05 19.21 8.57
C THR A 109 7.04 20.08 7.87
N ASP A 110 7.41 20.55 6.70
CA ASP A 110 6.57 21.34 5.82
C ASP A 110 5.94 20.46 4.75
N PHE A 111 4.64 20.48 4.65
CA PHE A 111 3.85 19.85 3.60
C PHE A 111 3.62 20.85 2.48
N ILE A 112 4.15 20.56 1.30
CA ILE A 112 3.98 21.39 0.12
C ILE A 112 2.86 20.81 -0.73
N LEU A 113 1.82 21.60 -0.95
CA LEU A 113 0.61 21.17 -1.65
C LEU A 113 0.65 21.54 -3.14
N VAL A 114 -0.18 20.86 -3.95
CA VAL A 114 -0.34 21.09 -5.40
C VAL A 114 -0.68 22.54 -5.75
N ASN A 115 -1.43 23.21 -4.88
CA ASN A 115 -1.80 24.63 -5.03
C ASN A 115 -0.73 25.61 -4.58
N GLY A 116 0.46 25.13 -4.21
CA GLY A 116 1.57 25.93 -3.71
C GLY A 116 1.47 26.32 -2.23
N LYS A 117 0.39 25.95 -1.53
CA LYS A 117 0.26 26.21 -0.09
C LYS A 117 1.24 25.34 0.69
N LYS A 118 1.82 25.92 1.73
CA LYS A 118 2.68 25.26 2.71
C LYS A 118 1.93 25.10 4.02
N VAL A 119 1.98 23.88 4.61
CA VAL A 119 1.43 23.59 5.93
C VAL A 119 2.53 22.97 6.77
N SER A 120 2.83 23.54 7.93
CA SER A 120 3.91 23.10 8.80
C SER A 120 3.37 22.29 9.99
N ALA A 121 4.10 21.23 10.36
CA ALA A 121 3.82 20.44 11.55
C ALA A 121 5.09 20.23 12.38
N PHE A 122 4.99 20.44 13.70
CA PHE A 122 6.12 20.30 14.65
C PHE A 122 6.44 18.82 14.94
N LYS A 123 6.81 18.10 13.92
CA LYS A 123 7.29 16.70 13.96
C LYS A 123 8.34 16.52 12.88
N THR A 124 9.26 15.57 13.08
CA THR A 124 10.31 15.28 12.10
C THR A 124 9.79 14.48 10.91
N LEU A 125 10.48 14.53 9.78
CA LEU A 125 10.19 13.69 8.61
C LEU A 125 10.11 12.21 8.94
N LYS A 126 10.97 11.71 9.85
CA LYS A 126 10.97 10.32 10.30
C LYS A 126 9.63 9.91 10.93
N THR A 127 9.01 10.83 11.68
CA THR A 127 7.69 10.57 12.26
C THR A 127 6.62 10.39 11.19
N PHE A 128 6.67 11.24 10.15
CA PHE A 128 5.70 11.15 9.04
C PHE A 128 5.98 9.98 8.12
N GLU A 129 7.23 9.63 7.88
CA GLU A 129 7.64 8.44 7.12
C GLU A 129 7.01 7.14 7.68
N ALA A 130 6.88 7.05 9.00
CA ALA A 130 6.30 5.88 9.67
C ALA A 130 4.76 5.78 9.55
N VAL A 131 4.05 6.86 9.24
CA VAL A 131 2.58 6.89 9.24
C VAL A 131 1.97 7.16 7.85
N LEU A 132 2.77 7.67 6.92
CA LEU A 132 2.31 7.94 5.57
C LEU A 132 2.21 6.63 4.75
N PRO A 133 1.25 6.55 3.81
CA PRO A 133 1.15 5.42 2.90
C PRO A 133 2.39 5.24 2.02
N ALA A 134 2.55 4.04 1.45
CA ALA A 134 3.70 3.66 0.61
C ALA A 134 3.89 4.52 -0.66
N ILE A 135 2.87 5.30 -1.06
CA ILE A 135 3.01 6.30 -2.14
C ILE A 135 3.92 7.47 -1.76
N PHE A 136 4.23 7.64 -0.46
CA PHE A 136 5.18 8.64 0.02
C PHE A 136 6.53 7.97 0.28
N ILE A 137 7.50 8.27 -0.55
CA ILE A 137 8.84 7.69 -0.44
C ILE A 137 9.87 8.73 -0.06
N ARG A 138 10.78 8.34 0.82
CA ARG A 138 11.89 9.19 1.20
C ARG A 138 13.00 9.12 0.16
N ILE A 139 13.38 10.28 -0.39
CA ILE A 139 14.41 10.39 -1.44
C ILE A 139 15.67 11.10 -0.96
N HIS A 140 15.59 11.80 0.19
CA HIS A 140 16.68 12.58 0.77
C HIS A 140 16.52 12.68 2.29
N HIS A 141 17.59 13.06 3.02
CA HIS A 141 17.46 13.34 4.45
C HIS A 141 16.44 14.44 4.74
N SER A 142 16.21 15.35 3.79
CA SER A 142 15.28 16.48 3.91
C SER A 142 13.99 16.31 3.11
N TYR A 143 13.79 15.25 2.30
CA TYR A 143 12.64 15.17 1.41
C TYR A 143 11.97 13.80 1.41
N ILE A 144 10.62 13.82 1.51
CA ILE A 144 9.72 12.71 1.20
C ILE A 144 8.83 13.18 0.05
N VAL A 145 8.67 12.40 -1.02
CA VAL A 145 7.86 12.76 -2.18
C VAL A 145 6.66 11.85 -2.33
N ASN A 146 5.58 12.39 -2.85
CA ASN A 146 4.43 11.63 -3.32
C ASN A 146 4.72 11.11 -4.73
N THR A 147 4.72 9.80 -4.90
CA THR A 147 5.05 9.13 -6.17
C THR A 147 4.09 9.48 -7.29
N ASP A 148 2.81 9.73 -6.97
CA ASP A 148 1.77 10.08 -7.96
C ASP A 148 2.04 11.42 -8.66
N HIS A 149 2.88 12.27 -8.05
CA HIS A 149 3.26 13.58 -8.61
C HIS A 149 4.64 13.59 -9.27
N ILE A 150 5.36 12.46 -9.29
CA ILE A 150 6.66 12.36 -9.95
C ILE A 150 6.46 12.43 -11.47
N SER A 151 7.14 13.38 -12.09
CA SER A 151 7.12 13.56 -13.55
C SER A 151 8.36 12.97 -14.21
N LYS A 152 9.51 13.00 -13.51
CA LYS A 152 10.78 12.50 -14.04
C LYS A 152 11.76 12.19 -12.92
N ILE A 153 12.50 11.10 -13.07
CA ILE A 153 13.66 10.77 -12.23
C ILE A 153 14.90 10.75 -13.10
N SER A 154 15.92 11.50 -12.69
CA SER A 154 17.20 11.61 -13.38
C SER A 154 18.30 11.05 -12.50
N PHE A 155 18.56 9.74 -12.57
CA PHE A 155 19.54 9.04 -11.74
C PHE A 155 20.96 9.61 -11.91
N GLY A 156 21.37 9.93 -13.14
CA GLY A 156 22.68 10.52 -13.41
C GLY A 156 22.87 11.93 -12.83
N LYS A 157 21.78 12.70 -12.70
CA LYS A 157 21.80 14.07 -12.12
C LYS A 157 21.37 14.12 -10.67
N LEU A 158 20.99 12.99 -10.07
CA LEU A 158 20.44 12.88 -8.72
C LEU A 158 19.28 13.86 -8.47
N LYS A 159 18.34 13.92 -9.42
CA LYS A 159 17.18 14.85 -9.37
C LYS A 159 15.87 14.11 -9.59
N CYS A 160 14.88 14.44 -8.74
CA CYS A 160 13.48 14.05 -8.90
C CYS A 160 12.66 15.29 -9.27
N SER A 161 11.90 15.21 -10.34
CA SER A 161 11.05 16.31 -10.81
C SER A 161 9.59 15.98 -10.52
N LEU A 162 8.85 16.95 -9.99
CA LEU A 162 7.45 16.83 -9.60
C LEU A 162 6.59 17.85 -10.37
N ASN A 163 5.27 17.62 -10.35
CA ASN A 163 4.27 18.53 -10.87
C ASN A 163 4.60 19.03 -12.29
N HIS A 164 4.66 18.11 -13.25
CA HIS A 164 4.98 18.41 -14.65
C HIS A 164 6.30 19.15 -14.84
N ASN A 165 7.34 18.72 -14.11
CA ASN A 165 8.69 19.29 -14.12
C ASN A 165 8.81 20.74 -13.59
N LYS A 166 7.82 21.22 -12.85
CA LYS A 166 7.88 22.57 -12.25
C LYS A 166 8.77 22.64 -11.00
N ILE A 167 8.89 21.52 -10.27
CA ILE A 167 9.64 21.42 -9.03
C ILE A 167 10.74 20.37 -9.20
N HIS A 168 11.95 20.70 -8.74
CA HIS A 168 13.10 19.80 -8.82
C HIS A 168 13.70 19.62 -7.44
N LEU A 169 13.68 18.40 -6.94
CA LEU A 169 14.24 18.03 -5.66
C LEU A 169 15.49 17.17 -5.85
N PRO A 170 16.54 17.36 -5.03
CA PRO A 170 17.67 16.44 -5.02
C PRO A 170 17.27 15.12 -4.37
N PHE A 171 17.82 14.01 -4.84
CA PHE A 171 17.82 12.79 -4.06
C PHE A 171 19.25 12.33 -3.74
N SER A 172 19.42 11.66 -2.63
CA SER A 172 20.73 11.15 -2.22
C SER A 172 20.89 9.67 -2.55
N ARG A 173 22.13 9.25 -2.79
CA ARG A 173 22.47 7.84 -3.10
C ARG A 173 22.02 6.88 -2.01
N SER A 174 22.02 7.30 -0.75
CA SER A 174 21.57 6.49 0.40
C SER A 174 20.09 6.11 0.34
N TYR A 175 19.27 6.88 -0.38
CA TYR A 175 17.84 6.63 -0.54
C TYR A 175 17.47 6.11 -1.95
N ARG A 176 18.47 5.76 -2.76
CA ARG A 176 18.25 5.28 -4.13
C ARG A 176 17.35 4.05 -4.17
N HIS A 177 17.53 3.13 -3.22
CA HIS A 177 16.73 1.90 -3.13
C HIS A 177 15.21 2.15 -3.05
N ASN A 178 14.79 3.30 -2.48
CA ASN A 178 13.37 3.68 -2.46
C ASN A 178 12.84 4.04 -3.85
N LEU A 179 13.71 4.54 -4.74
CA LEU A 179 13.35 4.88 -6.12
C LEU A 179 13.48 3.69 -7.07
N ASP A 180 14.37 2.73 -6.78
CA ASP A 180 14.54 1.50 -7.56
C ASP A 180 13.24 0.67 -7.59
N TYR A 181 12.42 0.76 -6.53
CA TYR A 181 11.09 0.16 -6.52
C TYR A 181 10.19 0.72 -7.64
N LEU A 182 10.26 2.01 -7.92
CA LEU A 182 9.47 2.62 -9.01
C LEU A 182 10.00 2.19 -10.39
N GLU A 183 11.32 2.05 -10.54
CA GLU A 183 11.94 1.56 -11.77
C GLU A 183 11.48 0.13 -12.09
N ASN A 184 11.41 -0.73 -11.07
CA ASN A 184 10.95 -2.11 -11.21
C ASN A 184 9.42 -2.25 -11.38
N ALA A 185 8.65 -1.29 -10.87
CA ALA A 185 7.19 -1.28 -10.99
C ALA A 185 6.68 -0.71 -12.32
N LEU A 186 7.50 0.08 -13.00
CA LEU A 186 7.23 0.65 -14.30
C LEU A 186 7.99 -0.18 -15.35
N GLU A 187 7.29 -0.86 -16.25
CA GLU A 187 7.92 -1.45 -17.43
C GLU A 187 8.43 -0.32 -18.34
N PRO A 188 9.75 -0.06 -18.40
CA PRO A 188 10.25 1.07 -19.17
C PRO A 188 10.12 0.76 -20.67
N VAL A 189 9.37 1.60 -21.37
CA VAL A 189 9.38 1.61 -22.85
C VAL A 189 10.51 2.53 -23.27
N SER A 190 11.55 1.96 -23.91
CA SER A 190 12.66 2.74 -24.49
C SER A 190 12.18 3.49 -25.73
N TYR A 191 12.51 4.77 -25.85
CA TYR A 191 12.22 5.62 -27.01
C TYR A 191 13.48 6.29 -27.52
#